data_910e9f9b6397c7f935ccc1afb91722cf
#
_entry.id   910e9f9b6397c7f935ccc1afb91722cf
#
_cell.length_a   1.000
_cell.length_b   1.000
_cell.length_c   1.000
_cell.angle_alpha   90.00
_cell.angle_beta   90.00
_cell.angle_gamma   90.00
#
_symmetry.space_group_name_H-M   'P 1'
#
loop_
_entity.id
_entity.type
_entity.pdbx_description
1 polymer ?
#
loop_
_entity_poly.entity_id
_entity_poly.type
_entity_poly.pdbx_seq_one_letter_code
_entity_poly.pdbx_strand_id
1 'polypeptide(L)'
;MDRKTLSLLAVILVLCFFCSCSSHPEETLLKRYFSALSLNDNTTLSTMALEPTDISAESWEVLNVSEEVVEPFKLSDMNKAELDFKKQLEDHVGITLDARDVWDNTVYEEERARTRAAKRAAKAKADELKVKYDEVLDEHKELQKNYNEAKAAAAKEEEIATFSLGAGELPTVRDFTGEVFKKEVDIKTEGEAGVSNYRIYLRRYILRDEATGIHHRGRWIILKFENLS
;
A
#
# COMPACT_ATOMS: atom_id res chain seq x y z
N MET A 1 20.38 57.70 -21.30
CA MET A 1 20.38 56.28 -20.89
C MET A 1 20.74 55.49 -22.11
N ASP A 2 21.95 54.89 -22.14
CA ASP A 2 22.46 54.23 -23.35
C ASP A 2 21.66 52.98 -23.72
N ARG A 3 21.46 52.75 -25.02
CA ARG A 3 20.77 51.55 -25.55
C ARG A 3 21.28 50.23 -24.93
N LYS A 4 22.54 50.20 -24.57
CA LYS A 4 23.19 49.03 -23.91
C LYS A 4 22.72 48.83 -22.46
N THR A 5 22.49 49.90 -21.72
CA THR A 5 21.97 49.81 -20.33
C THR A 5 20.51 49.39 -20.28
N LEU A 6 19.72 49.85 -21.29
CA LEU A 6 18.32 49.43 -21.43
C LEU A 6 18.19 47.92 -21.78
N SER A 7 19.09 47.45 -22.67
CA SER A 7 19.14 46.02 -23.05
C SER A 7 19.57 45.13 -21.87
N LEU A 8 20.55 45.58 -21.06
CA LEU A 8 21.00 44.85 -19.87
C LEU A 8 19.89 44.76 -18.80
N LEU A 9 19.16 45.84 -18.59
CA LEU A 9 18.04 45.90 -17.65
C LEU A 9 16.89 44.97 -18.09
N ALA A 10 16.62 44.88 -19.38
CA ALA A 10 15.60 43.99 -19.94
C ALA A 10 15.98 42.51 -19.76
N VAL A 11 17.26 42.16 -19.95
CA VAL A 11 17.76 40.77 -19.73
C VAL A 11 17.70 40.39 -18.26
N ILE A 12 18.03 41.29 -17.31
CA ILE A 12 17.93 41.03 -15.88
C ILE A 12 16.46 40.88 -15.47
N LEU A 13 15.55 41.70 -16.02
CA LEU A 13 14.11 41.57 -15.73
C LEU A 13 13.54 40.24 -16.22
N VAL A 14 13.95 39.75 -17.40
CA VAL A 14 13.53 38.46 -17.95
C VAL A 14 14.09 37.30 -17.10
N LEU A 15 15.35 37.39 -16.63
CA LEU A 15 15.91 36.37 -15.73
C LEU A 15 15.19 36.29 -14.39
N CYS A 16 14.72 37.42 -13.85
CA CYS A 16 13.92 37.41 -12.61
C CYS A 16 12.53 36.78 -12.77
N PHE A 17 11.96 36.78 -13.98
CA PHE A 17 10.68 36.09 -14.23
C PHE A 17 10.83 34.55 -14.28
N PHE A 18 12.00 34.01 -14.58
CA PHE A 18 12.26 32.57 -14.53
C PHE A 18 12.55 32.02 -13.13
N CYS A 19 12.82 32.88 -12.14
CA CYS A 19 12.94 32.48 -10.73
C CYS A 19 11.60 32.40 -10.00
N SER A 20 10.48 32.63 -10.67
CA SER A 20 9.16 32.68 -10.04
C SER A 20 8.44 31.36 -10.15
N CYS A 21 8.18 30.78 -8.99
CA CYS A 21 7.21 29.73 -8.72
C CYS A 21 7.53 28.32 -9.25
N SER A 22 8.56 27.70 -8.75
CA SER A 22 8.41 26.29 -8.43
C SER A 22 7.44 26.21 -7.25
N SER A 23 6.13 26.10 -7.52
CA SER A 23 5.18 25.81 -6.46
C SER A 23 5.56 24.45 -5.88
N HIS A 24 6.12 24.43 -4.68
CA HIS A 24 6.41 23.22 -3.94
C HIS A 24 5.07 22.70 -3.37
N PRO A 25 4.38 21.77 -4.06
CA PRO A 25 3.06 21.29 -3.65
C PRO A 25 3.11 20.62 -2.29
N GLU A 26 4.27 20.05 -1.92
CA GLU A 26 4.55 19.48 -0.61
C GLU A 26 4.47 20.53 0.49
N GLU A 27 5.06 21.71 0.31
CA GLU A 27 4.97 22.76 1.32
C GLU A 27 3.53 23.22 1.55
N THR A 28 2.75 23.36 0.47
CA THR A 28 1.34 23.75 0.56
C THR A 28 0.53 22.72 1.33
N LEU A 29 0.77 21.42 1.07
CA LEU A 29 0.13 20.32 1.79
C LEU A 29 0.50 20.36 3.27
N LEU A 30 1.78 20.48 3.60
CA LEU A 30 2.28 20.50 4.97
C LEU A 30 1.81 21.72 5.74
N LYS A 31 1.79 22.92 5.13
CA LYS A 31 1.22 24.13 5.77
C LYS A 31 -0.24 23.91 6.17
N ARG A 32 -1.04 23.31 5.30
CA ARG A 32 -2.45 23.01 5.60
C ARG A 32 -2.57 21.94 6.68
N TYR A 33 -1.75 20.91 6.62
CA TYR A 33 -1.75 19.82 7.61
C TYR A 33 -1.41 20.33 9.01
N PHE A 34 -0.30 21.05 9.17
CA PHE A 34 0.12 21.59 10.48
C PHE A 34 -0.82 22.71 10.98
N SER A 35 -1.44 23.46 10.08
CA SER A 35 -2.50 24.41 10.48
C SER A 35 -3.73 23.67 11.02
N ALA A 36 -4.17 22.58 10.38
CA ALA A 36 -5.27 21.76 10.88
C ALA A 36 -4.93 21.09 12.21
N LEU A 37 -3.68 20.62 12.35
CA LEU A 37 -3.17 20.00 13.57
C LEU A 37 -3.21 20.99 14.74
N SER A 38 -2.73 22.22 14.56
CA SER A 38 -2.75 23.26 15.59
C SER A 38 -4.17 23.66 16.03
N LEU A 39 -5.15 23.47 15.17
CA LEU A 39 -6.58 23.74 15.44
C LEU A 39 -7.34 22.51 15.94
N ASN A 40 -6.70 21.35 16.08
CA ASN A 40 -7.33 20.04 16.36
C ASN A 40 -8.46 19.69 15.36
N ASP A 41 -8.32 20.12 14.09
CA ASP A 41 -9.29 19.86 13.03
C ASP A 41 -9.06 18.46 12.42
N ASN A 42 -9.51 17.43 13.14
CA ASN A 42 -9.39 16.04 12.72
C ASN A 42 -10.09 15.76 11.38
N THR A 43 -11.16 16.49 11.06
CA THR A 43 -11.86 16.35 9.79
C THR A 43 -10.95 16.73 8.61
N THR A 44 -10.27 17.86 8.72
CA THR A 44 -9.32 18.30 7.70
C THR A 44 -8.08 17.39 7.66
N LEU A 45 -7.55 16.98 8.81
CA LEU A 45 -6.40 16.05 8.89
C LEU A 45 -6.70 14.74 8.16
N SER A 46 -7.87 14.13 8.40
CA SER A 46 -8.29 12.88 7.75
C SER A 46 -8.51 13.00 6.24
N THR A 47 -8.59 14.21 5.69
CA THR A 47 -8.63 14.41 4.23
C THR A 47 -7.24 14.50 3.60
N MET A 48 -6.18 14.71 4.37
CA MET A 48 -4.83 14.93 3.86
C MET A 48 -3.86 13.80 4.16
N ALA A 49 -4.09 13.06 5.24
CA ALA A 49 -3.24 11.95 5.67
C ALA A 49 -4.05 10.67 5.80
N LEU A 50 -3.49 9.57 5.29
CA LEU A 50 -4.09 8.25 5.43
C LEU A 50 -4.09 7.82 6.91
N GLU A 51 -2.97 8.05 7.58
CA GLU A 51 -2.79 7.85 9.01
C GLU A 51 -2.38 9.18 9.63
N PRO A 52 -3.35 9.99 10.11
CA PRO A 52 -3.03 11.22 10.84
C PRO A 52 -2.21 10.89 12.08
N THR A 53 -1.19 11.69 12.33
CA THR A 53 -0.33 11.49 13.50
C THR A 53 -0.55 12.59 14.52
N ASP A 54 -0.39 12.24 15.79
CA ASP A 54 -0.55 13.14 16.93
C ASP A 54 0.81 13.76 17.29
N ILE A 55 1.37 14.56 16.36
CA ILE A 55 2.62 15.27 16.56
C ILE A 55 2.28 16.61 17.22
N SER A 56 2.72 16.80 18.47
CA SER A 56 2.67 18.12 19.10
C SER A 56 3.78 19.01 18.52
N ALA A 57 3.42 19.96 17.67
CA ALA A 57 4.35 20.90 17.05
C ALA A 57 3.83 22.32 17.16
N GLU A 58 4.55 23.18 17.88
CA GLU A 58 4.32 24.64 17.92
C GLU A 58 4.92 25.33 16.69
N SER A 59 6.04 24.80 16.21
CA SER A 59 6.69 25.23 14.97
C SER A 59 7.23 24.06 14.20
N TRP A 60 7.41 24.22 12.89
CA TRP A 60 7.99 23.24 12.01
C TRP A 60 8.72 23.90 10.85
N GLU A 61 9.72 23.22 10.32
CA GLU A 61 10.49 23.66 9.15
C GLU A 61 10.82 22.47 8.26
N VAL A 62 10.91 22.68 6.95
CA VAL A 62 11.36 21.67 5.98
C VAL A 62 12.88 21.68 5.97
N LEU A 63 13.49 20.54 6.23
CA LEU A 63 14.95 20.34 6.18
C LEU A 63 15.39 19.89 4.80
N ASN A 64 14.66 18.98 4.18
CA ASN A 64 15.01 18.38 2.90
C ASN A 64 13.75 17.89 2.17
N VAL A 65 13.79 17.92 0.84
CA VAL A 65 12.77 17.34 -0.04
C VAL A 65 13.49 16.45 -1.04
N SER A 66 13.11 15.19 -1.14
CA SER A 66 13.66 14.28 -2.12
C SER A 66 13.26 14.65 -3.54
N GLU A 67 13.98 14.15 -4.53
CA GLU A 67 13.50 14.13 -5.90
C GLU A 67 12.21 13.33 -6.01
N GLU A 68 11.38 13.70 -6.99
CA GLU A 68 10.15 12.98 -7.27
C GLU A 68 10.47 11.66 -7.98
N VAL A 69 10.05 10.55 -7.39
CA VAL A 69 10.17 9.21 -7.97
C VAL A 69 8.82 8.85 -8.63
N VAL A 70 8.89 8.41 -9.88
CA VAL A 70 7.70 7.99 -10.63
C VAL A 70 7.79 6.50 -10.91
N GLU A 71 6.74 5.77 -10.54
CA GLU A 71 6.63 4.33 -10.75
C GLU A 71 5.31 3.99 -11.46
N PRO A 72 5.26 2.89 -12.22
CA PRO A 72 4.00 2.41 -12.77
C PRO A 72 3.04 2.00 -11.67
N PHE A 73 1.75 2.26 -11.86
CA PHE A 73 0.69 1.77 -10.99
C PHE A 73 0.51 0.27 -11.15
N LYS A 74 0.59 -0.49 -10.07
CA LYS A 74 0.67 -1.96 -10.09
C LYS A 74 -0.57 -2.67 -9.55
N LEU A 75 -1.66 -1.95 -9.29
CA LEU A 75 -2.85 -2.55 -8.67
C LEU A 75 -3.49 -3.62 -9.58
N SER A 76 -3.48 -3.44 -10.90
CA SER A 76 -3.97 -4.46 -11.84
C SER A 76 -3.17 -5.77 -11.73
N ASP A 77 -1.84 -5.70 -11.59
CA ASP A 77 -1.00 -6.88 -11.37
C ASP A 77 -1.27 -7.53 -10.00
N MET A 78 -1.45 -6.71 -8.95
CA MET A 78 -1.81 -7.20 -7.61
C MET A 78 -3.18 -7.88 -7.61
N ASN A 79 -4.17 -7.32 -8.30
CA ASN A 79 -5.51 -7.90 -8.46
C ASN A 79 -5.44 -9.25 -9.17
N LYS A 80 -4.62 -9.35 -10.23
CA LYS A 80 -4.40 -10.61 -10.94
C LYS A 80 -3.77 -11.66 -10.02
N ALA A 81 -2.75 -11.30 -9.25
CA ALA A 81 -2.12 -12.19 -8.29
C ALA A 81 -3.11 -12.66 -7.20
N GLU A 82 -3.97 -11.78 -6.68
CA GLU A 82 -5.04 -12.14 -5.75
C GLU A 82 -5.98 -13.19 -6.35
N LEU A 83 -6.44 -12.98 -7.59
CA LEU A 83 -7.33 -13.90 -8.28
C LEU A 83 -6.68 -15.25 -8.59
N ASP A 84 -5.40 -15.25 -8.98
CA ASP A 84 -4.63 -16.47 -9.23
C ASP A 84 -4.46 -17.30 -7.95
N PHE A 85 -4.11 -16.68 -6.82
CA PHE A 85 -4.02 -17.38 -5.54
C PHE A 85 -5.38 -17.87 -5.04
N LYS A 86 -6.44 -17.08 -5.24
CA LYS A 86 -7.81 -17.50 -4.92
C LYS A 86 -8.18 -18.77 -5.67
N LYS A 87 -7.90 -18.81 -6.97
CA LYS A 87 -8.19 -19.98 -7.80
C LYS A 87 -7.38 -21.20 -7.33
N GLN A 88 -6.07 -21.04 -7.08
CA GLN A 88 -5.24 -22.14 -6.58
C GLN A 88 -5.77 -22.67 -5.25
N LEU A 89 -6.19 -21.80 -4.34
CA LEU A 89 -6.75 -22.20 -3.05
C LEU A 89 -8.06 -22.96 -3.23
N GLU A 90 -8.97 -22.49 -4.10
CA GLU A 90 -10.25 -23.14 -4.41
C GLU A 90 -10.01 -24.55 -5.01
N ASP A 91 -9.09 -24.66 -5.97
CA ASP A 91 -8.71 -25.95 -6.58
C ASP A 91 -8.11 -26.92 -5.54
N HIS A 92 -7.36 -26.41 -4.56
CA HIS A 92 -6.68 -27.21 -3.54
C HIS A 92 -7.60 -27.71 -2.42
N VAL A 93 -8.80 -27.13 -2.24
CA VAL A 93 -9.78 -27.57 -1.23
C VAL A 93 -10.18 -29.04 -1.47
N GLY A 94 -10.45 -29.42 -2.72
CA GLY A 94 -10.81 -30.79 -3.08
C GLY A 94 -9.69 -31.78 -2.74
N ILE A 95 -8.44 -31.43 -3.07
CA ILE A 95 -7.24 -32.27 -2.80
C ILE A 95 -7.09 -32.50 -1.29
N THR A 96 -7.29 -31.47 -0.48
CA THR A 96 -7.18 -31.55 0.99
C THR A 96 -8.28 -32.44 1.58
N LEU A 97 -9.52 -32.31 1.09
CA LEU A 97 -10.63 -33.15 1.53
C LEU A 97 -10.43 -34.61 1.15
N ASP A 98 -10.01 -34.89 -0.09
CA ASP A 98 -9.73 -36.25 -0.55
C ASP A 98 -8.60 -36.93 0.27
N ALA A 99 -7.53 -36.19 0.54
CA ALA A 99 -6.43 -36.71 1.37
C ALA A 99 -6.88 -37.01 2.80
N ARG A 100 -7.73 -36.16 3.37
CA ARG A 100 -8.33 -36.37 4.69
C ARG A 100 -9.23 -37.61 4.70
N ASP A 101 -10.12 -37.73 3.72
CA ASP A 101 -11.07 -38.86 3.65
C ASP A 101 -10.35 -40.19 3.50
N VAL A 102 -9.26 -40.24 2.72
CA VAL A 102 -8.43 -41.44 2.58
C VAL A 102 -7.76 -41.81 3.91
N TRP A 103 -7.23 -40.85 4.64
CA TRP A 103 -6.66 -41.05 5.97
C TRP A 103 -7.72 -41.51 6.98
N ASP A 104 -8.84 -40.79 7.10
CA ASP A 104 -9.93 -41.09 8.03
C ASP A 104 -10.49 -42.52 7.79
N ASN A 105 -10.69 -42.92 6.55
CA ASN A 105 -11.13 -44.25 6.19
C ASN A 105 -10.14 -45.32 6.67
N THR A 106 -8.83 -45.03 6.58
CA THR A 106 -7.81 -46.01 7.01
C THR A 106 -7.73 -46.10 8.55
N VAL A 107 -7.94 -45.01 9.26
CA VAL A 107 -8.10 -44.99 10.73
C VAL A 107 -9.30 -45.85 11.14
N TYR A 108 -10.42 -45.71 10.43
CA TYR A 108 -11.61 -46.52 10.67
C TYR A 108 -11.38 -48.02 10.39
N GLU A 109 -10.60 -48.36 9.35
CA GLU A 109 -10.16 -49.75 9.10
C GLU A 109 -9.31 -50.31 10.27
N GLU A 110 -8.38 -49.51 10.84
CA GLU A 110 -7.58 -49.90 12.01
C GLU A 110 -8.48 -50.21 13.21
N GLU A 111 -9.48 -49.39 13.49
CA GLU A 111 -10.41 -49.57 14.62
C GLU A 111 -11.23 -50.86 14.50
N ARG A 112 -11.60 -51.27 13.27
CA ARG A 112 -12.40 -52.46 13.01
C ARG A 112 -11.58 -53.73 12.83
N ALA A 113 -10.27 -53.64 12.80
CA ALA A 113 -9.39 -54.79 12.62
C ALA A 113 -9.47 -55.79 13.81
N ARG A 114 -9.88 -57.01 13.51
CA ARG A 114 -10.12 -58.05 14.56
C ARG A 114 -8.85 -58.81 14.98
N THR A 115 -7.82 -58.81 14.16
CA THR A 115 -6.58 -59.52 14.48
C THR A 115 -5.45 -58.54 14.78
N ARG A 116 -4.50 -58.95 15.63
CA ARG A 116 -3.33 -58.12 15.98
C ARG A 116 -2.46 -57.81 14.74
N ALA A 117 -2.35 -58.73 13.80
CA ALA A 117 -1.60 -58.51 12.57
C ALA A 117 -2.30 -57.48 11.64
N ALA A 118 -3.62 -57.61 11.44
CA ALA A 118 -4.41 -56.70 10.64
C ALA A 118 -4.39 -55.28 11.25
N LYS A 119 -4.50 -55.16 12.58
CA LYS A 119 -4.45 -53.84 13.27
C LYS A 119 -3.10 -53.17 13.09
N ARG A 120 -1.99 -53.92 13.19
CA ARG A 120 -0.64 -53.36 12.94
C ARG A 120 -0.47 -52.87 11.51
N ALA A 121 -0.95 -53.66 10.51
CA ALA A 121 -0.86 -53.28 9.10
C ALA A 121 -1.70 -52.03 8.80
N ALA A 122 -2.94 -51.97 9.32
CA ALA A 122 -3.81 -50.80 9.13
C ALA A 122 -3.23 -49.55 9.81
N LYS A 123 -2.66 -49.70 11.01
CA LYS A 123 -1.98 -48.59 11.71
C LYS A 123 -0.79 -48.03 10.91
N ALA A 124 0.09 -48.92 10.40
CA ALA A 124 1.23 -48.47 9.61
C ALA A 124 0.78 -47.70 8.36
N LYS A 125 -0.31 -48.14 7.71
CA LYS A 125 -0.89 -47.47 6.55
C LYS A 125 -1.53 -46.09 6.97
N ALA A 126 -2.23 -46.06 8.11
CA ALA A 126 -2.80 -44.81 8.63
C ALA A 126 -1.72 -43.78 8.97
N ASP A 127 -0.60 -44.25 9.60
CA ASP A 127 0.53 -43.36 9.93
C ASP A 127 1.18 -42.77 8.65
N GLU A 128 1.34 -43.60 7.58
CA GLU A 128 1.85 -43.13 6.26
C GLU A 128 0.89 -42.09 5.62
N LEU A 129 -0.40 -42.40 5.60
CA LEU A 129 -1.41 -41.50 5.03
C LEU A 129 -1.59 -40.18 5.83
N LYS A 130 -1.36 -40.27 7.15
CA LYS A 130 -1.33 -39.08 8.00
C LYS A 130 -0.24 -38.10 7.56
N VAL A 131 0.96 -38.59 7.28
CA VAL A 131 2.07 -37.77 6.79
C VAL A 131 1.68 -37.07 5.48
N LYS A 132 1.10 -37.80 4.53
CA LYS A 132 0.64 -37.25 3.25
C LYS A 132 -0.47 -36.19 3.44
N TYR A 133 -1.41 -36.47 4.33
CA TYR A 133 -2.46 -35.50 4.65
C TYR A 133 -1.86 -34.23 5.30
N ASP A 134 -0.92 -34.35 6.23
CA ASP A 134 -0.28 -33.23 6.87
C ASP A 134 0.50 -32.36 5.85
N GLU A 135 1.21 -32.97 4.88
CA GLU A 135 1.88 -32.27 3.78
C GLU A 135 0.88 -31.46 2.94
N VAL A 136 -0.22 -32.09 2.50
CA VAL A 136 -1.28 -31.43 1.73
C VAL A 136 -1.95 -30.31 2.53
N LEU A 137 -2.17 -30.54 3.82
CA LEU A 137 -2.74 -29.51 4.71
C LEU A 137 -1.81 -28.31 4.89
N ASP A 138 -0.50 -28.53 4.95
CA ASP A 138 0.47 -27.45 5.07
C ASP A 138 0.59 -26.66 3.75
N GLU A 139 0.52 -27.32 2.58
CA GLU A 139 0.39 -26.64 1.29
C GLU A 139 -0.89 -25.77 1.23
N HIS A 140 -2.02 -26.30 1.71
CA HIS A 140 -3.28 -25.54 1.77
C HIS A 140 -3.15 -24.28 2.63
N LYS A 141 -2.52 -24.39 3.80
CA LYS A 141 -2.28 -23.24 4.69
C LYS A 141 -1.38 -22.19 4.04
N GLU A 142 -0.36 -22.62 3.30
CA GLU A 142 0.52 -21.68 2.59
C GLU A 142 -0.21 -20.95 1.45
N LEU A 143 -1.03 -21.65 0.68
CA LEU A 143 -1.90 -21.03 -0.33
C LEU A 143 -2.88 -20.04 0.30
N GLN A 144 -3.49 -20.39 1.44
CA GLN A 144 -4.39 -19.48 2.18
C GLN A 144 -3.66 -18.22 2.65
N LYS A 145 -2.43 -18.37 3.13
CA LYS A 145 -1.59 -17.24 3.55
C LYS A 145 -1.27 -16.34 2.36
N ASN A 146 -0.79 -16.90 1.25
CA ASN A 146 -0.45 -16.16 0.04
C ASN A 146 -1.66 -15.39 -0.53
N TYR A 147 -2.84 -16.03 -0.54
CA TYR A 147 -4.08 -15.36 -0.93
C TYR A 147 -4.40 -14.17 -0.02
N ASN A 148 -4.32 -14.36 1.31
CA ASN A 148 -4.62 -13.29 2.27
C ASN A 148 -3.64 -12.12 2.14
N GLU A 149 -2.36 -12.40 1.94
CA GLU A 149 -1.33 -11.37 1.73
C GLU A 149 -1.55 -10.60 0.42
N ALA A 150 -1.81 -11.30 -0.68
CA ALA A 150 -2.10 -10.67 -1.97
C ALA A 150 -3.36 -9.80 -1.90
N LYS A 151 -4.42 -10.32 -1.28
CA LYS A 151 -5.68 -9.59 -1.06
C LYS A 151 -5.48 -8.33 -0.22
N ALA A 152 -4.74 -8.44 0.89
CA ALA A 152 -4.46 -7.29 1.76
C ALA A 152 -3.61 -6.23 1.04
N ALA A 153 -2.60 -6.66 0.26
CA ALA A 153 -1.76 -5.75 -0.52
C ALA A 153 -2.57 -4.99 -1.59
N ALA A 154 -3.42 -5.70 -2.35
CA ALA A 154 -4.28 -5.09 -3.35
C ALA A 154 -5.29 -4.11 -2.72
N ALA A 155 -5.94 -4.50 -1.62
CA ALA A 155 -6.89 -3.64 -0.91
C ALA A 155 -6.24 -2.38 -0.35
N LYS A 156 -5.03 -2.49 0.21
CA LYS A 156 -4.28 -1.34 0.72
C LYS A 156 -3.89 -0.36 -0.39
N GLU A 157 -3.41 -0.86 -1.52
CA GLU A 157 -3.05 0.01 -2.66
C GLU A 157 -4.29 0.66 -3.28
N GLU A 158 -5.42 -0.05 -3.36
CA GLU A 158 -6.72 0.48 -3.80
C GLU A 158 -7.19 1.63 -2.89
N GLU A 159 -7.10 1.44 -1.57
CA GLU A 159 -7.45 2.46 -0.58
C GLU A 159 -6.61 3.72 -0.76
N ILE A 160 -5.28 3.58 -0.87
CA ILE A 160 -4.36 4.71 -1.04
C ILE A 160 -4.64 5.45 -2.34
N ALA A 161 -4.83 4.73 -3.44
CA ALA A 161 -5.13 5.31 -4.74
C ALA A 161 -6.45 6.09 -4.71
N THR A 162 -7.52 5.47 -4.19
CA THR A 162 -8.83 6.10 -4.03
C THR A 162 -8.77 7.34 -3.16
N PHE A 163 -8.03 7.29 -2.06
CA PHE A 163 -7.84 8.44 -1.17
C PHE A 163 -7.12 9.60 -1.87
N SER A 164 -6.11 9.31 -2.70
CA SER A 164 -5.42 10.34 -3.48
C SER A 164 -6.33 10.96 -4.54
N LEU A 165 -7.16 10.14 -5.22
CA LEU A 165 -8.08 10.63 -6.26
C LEU A 165 -9.22 11.49 -5.70
N GLY A 166 -9.49 11.38 -4.39
CA GLY A 166 -10.49 12.19 -3.70
C GLY A 166 -11.86 11.52 -3.64
N ALA A 167 -12.70 12.00 -2.70
CA ALA A 167 -14.02 11.46 -2.46
C ALA A 167 -14.94 11.75 -3.66
N GLY A 168 -15.28 10.70 -4.39
CA GLY A 168 -16.29 10.66 -5.42
C GLY A 168 -16.74 9.19 -5.55
N GLU A 169 -17.90 8.94 -6.15
CA GLU A 169 -18.26 7.60 -6.61
C GLU A 169 -17.34 7.22 -7.79
N LEU A 170 -16.09 6.87 -7.47
CA LEU A 170 -15.21 6.29 -8.46
C LEU A 170 -15.60 4.83 -8.68
N PRO A 171 -15.61 4.35 -9.92
CA PRO A 171 -15.60 2.91 -10.17
C PRO A 171 -14.35 2.32 -9.51
N THR A 172 -14.32 1.02 -9.28
CA THR A 172 -13.14 0.36 -8.74
C THR A 172 -11.89 0.77 -9.55
N VAL A 173 -10.83 1.20 -8.87
CA VAL A 173 -9.56 1.59 -9.51
C VAL A 173 -8.67 0.38 -9.85
N ARG A 174 -9.16 -0.84 -9.62
CA ARG A 174 -8.39 -2.09 -9.80
C ARG A 174 -7.93 -2.34 -11.23
N ASP A 175 -8.70 -1.84 -12.20
CA ASP A 175 -8.41 -2.01 -13.63
C ASP A 175 -7.80 -0.76 -14.26
N PHE A 176 -7.48 0.26 -13.45
CA PHE A 176 -6.85 1.47 -13.93
C PHE A 176 -5.36 1.24 -14.21
N THR A 177 -4.85 1.97 -15.20
CA THR A 177 -3.41 2.06 -15.50
C THR A 177 -2.89 3.46 -15.15
N GLY A 178 -1.58 3.64 -15.12
CA GLY A 178 -1.00 4.97 -14.89
C GLY A 178 0.24 4.97 -14.04
N GLU A 179 0.44 6.06 -13.32
CA GLU A 179 1.68 6.35 -12.61
C GLU A 179 1.41 6.76 -11.15
N VAL A 180 2.35 6.37 -10.29
CA VAL A 180 2.42 6.72 -8.88
C VAL A 180 3.63 7.62 -8.67
N PHE A 181 3.39 8.79 -8.14
CA PHE A 181 4.40 9.78 -7.80
C PHE A 181 4.68 9.72 -6.30
N LYS A 182 5.95 9.65 -5.94
CA LYS A 182 6.41 9.53 -4.55
C LYS A 182 7.40 10.63 -4.24
N LYS A 183 7.31 11.19 -3.03
CA LYS A 183 8.30 12.11 -2.46
C LYS A 183 8.49 11.83 -1.00
N GLU A 184 9.67 12.13 -0.49
CA GLU A 184 9.98 12.14 0.93
C GLU A 184 10.32 13.56 1.33
N VAL A 185 9.82 13.99 2.48
CA VAL A 185 10.10 15.31 3.04
C VAL A 185 10.57 15.14 4.47
N ASP A 186 11.79 15.56 4.74
CA ASP A 186 12.33 15.60 6.10
C ASP A 186 11.97 16.95 6.72
N ILE A 187 11.38 16.90 7.90
CA ILE A 187 10.98 18.08 8.66
C ILE A 187 11.57 18.04 10.07
N LYS A 188 11.78 19.22 10.63
CA LYS A 188 12.02 19.41 12.05
C LYS A 188 10.78 20.01 12.68
N THR A 189 10.40 19.52 13.84
CA THR A 189 9.32 20.07 14.66
C THR A 189 9.88 20.49 16.01
N GLU A 190 9.30 21.57 16.57
CA GLU A 190 9.58 22.03 17.93
C GLU A 190 8.24 22.15 18.67
N GLY A 191 8.17 21.63 19.87
CA GLY A 191 6.99 21.64 20.72
C GLY A 191 7.34 21.41 22.20
N GLU A 192 6.35 21.25 23.05
CA GLU A 192 6.56 21.03 24.50
C GLU A 192 7.46 19.85 24.82
N ALA A 193 7.46 18.82 24.01
CA ALA A 193 8.30 17.63 24.17
C ALA A 193 9.76 17.84 23.69
N GLY A 194 10.08 19.01 23.14
CA GLY A 194 11.39 19.32 22.57
C GLY A 194 11.42 19.30 21.04
N VAL A 195 12.61 19.08 20.49
CA VAL A 195 12.87 19.05 19.05
C VAL A 195 12.84 17.60 18.56
N SER A 196 12.12 17.35 17.46
CA SER A 196 12.08 16.03 16.81
C SER A 196 12.20 16.19 15.30
N ASN A 197 12.77 15.20 14.64
CA ASN A 197 12.86 15.14 13.19
C ASN A 197 11.98 14.01 12.66
N TYR A 198 11.24 14.30 11.59
CA TYR A 198 10.36 13.32 10.96
C TYR A 198 10.61 13.28 9.47
N ARG A 199 10.49 12.07 8.90
CA ARG A 199 10.35 11.85 7.47
C ARG A 199 8.89 11.62 7.13
N ILE A 200 8.38 12.39 6.18
CA ILE A 200 7.01 12.33 5.70
C ILE A 200 7.02 11.69 4.32
N TYR A 201 6.26 10.61 4.16
CA TYR A 201 6.10 9.92 2.88
C TYR A 201 4.87 10.45 2.17
N LEU A 202 5.09 11.06 1.02
CA LEU A 202 4.04 11.63 0.18
C LEU A 202 3.80 10.77 -1.04
N ARG A 203 2.53 10.67 -1.46
CA ARG A 203 2.15 9.96 -2.67
C ARG A 203 1.06 10.71 -3.43
N ARG A 204 1.06 10.56 -4.76
CA ARG A 204 0.04 11.07 -5.68
C ARG A 204 -0.14 10.07 -6.81
N TYR A 205 -1.34 9.95 -7.34
CA TYR A 205 -1.67 9.07 -8.45
C TYR A 205 -2.16 9.87 -9.65
N ILE A 206 -1.74 9.47 -10.84
CA ILE A 206 -2.30 9.90 -12.11
C ILE A 206 -2.70 8.64 -12.85
N LEU A 207 -3.99 8.36 -12.87
CA LEU A 207 -4.54 7.10 -13.38
C LEU A 207 -5.44 7.34 -14.57
N ARG A 208 -5.60 6.30 -15.39
CA ARG A 208 -6.49 6.25 -16.53
C ARG A 208 -7.40 5.04 -16.40
N ASP A 209 -8.68 5.29 -16.52
CA ASP A 209 -9.68 4.25 -16.71
C ASP A 209 -9.62 3.79 -18.18
N GLU A 210 -9.19 2.55 -18.40
CA GLU A 210 -9.05 2.00 -19.76
C GLU A 210 -10.42 1.77 -20.43
N ALA A 211 -11.48 1.55 -19.66
CA ALA A 211 -12.82 1.32 -20.20
C ALA A 211 -13.45 2.60 -20.77
N THR A 212 -13.25 3.73 -20.09
CA THR A 212 -13.85 5.03 -20.48
C THR A 212 -12.84 5.98 -21.13
N GLY A 213 -11.54 5.72 -21.01
CA GLY A 213 -10.45 6.60 -21.45
C GLY A 213 -10.26 7.86 -20.59
N ILE A 214 -10.98 7.97 -19.46
CA ILE A 214 -10.93 9.13 -18.58
C ILE A 214 -9.63 9.12 -17.78
N HIS A 215 -9.00 10.30 -17.69
CA HIS A 215 -7.84 10.50 -16.84
C HIS A 215 -8.24 11.09 -15.49
N HIS A 216 -7.78 10.46 -14.42
CA HIS A 216 -7.98 10.89 -13.05
C HIS A 216 -6.66 11.39 -12.46
N ARG A 217 -6.64 12.64 -12.02
CA ARG A 217 -5.47 13.25 -11.39
C ARG A 217 -5.69 13.39 -9.89
N GLY A 218 -4.99 12.56 -9.13
CA GLY A 218 -5.01 12.61 -7.68
C GLY A 218 -4.24 13.82 -7.11
N ARG A 219 -4.52 14.11 -5.87
CA ARG A 219 -3.80 15.09 -5.05
C ARG A 219 -2.63 14.41 -4.33
N TRP A 220 -1.66 15.19 -3.89
CA TRP A 220 -0.67 14.74 -2.93
C TRP A 220 -1.34 14.42 -1.60
N ILE A 221 -0.99 13.27 -1.03
CA ILE A 221 -1.45 12.80 0.27
C ILE A 221 -0.27 12.38 1.12
N ILE A 222 -0.44 12.47 2.43
CA ILE A 222 0.52 11.97 3.41
C ILE A 222 0.18 10.50 3.69
N LEU A 223 1.13 9.59 3.50
CA LEU A 223 0.96 8.18 3.85
C LEU A 223 1.23 7.94 5.33
N LYS A 224 2.39 8.38 5.78
CA LYS A 224 2.85 8.20 7.16
C LYS A 224 3.93 9.21 7.53
N PHE A 225 4.14 9.32 8.82
CA PHE A 225 5.29 9.99 9.44
C PHE A 225 6.21 8.94 10.06
N GLU A 226 7.50 9.11 9.89
CA GLU A 226 8.54 8.28 10.50
C GLU A 226 9.45 9.15 11.34
N ASN A 227 9.59 8.83 12.63
CA ASN A 227 10.48 9.55 13.52
C ASN A 227 11.95 9.17 13.20
N LEU A 228 12.83 10.17 13.00
CA LEU A 228 14.25 10.01 12.68
C LEU A 228 15.17 10.19 13.89
N SER A 229 14.62 10.55 15.04
CA SER A 229 15.38 10.83 16.27
C SER A 229 15.56 9.60 17.15
#